data_371eac7a508ffa52eeb90d4b2ae19c48
#
_entry.id   371eac7a508ffa52eeb90d4b2ae19c48
#
_cell.length_a   1.000
_cell.length_b   1.000
_cell.length_c   1.000
_cell.angle_alpha   90.00
_cell.angle_beta   90.00
_cell.angle_gamma   90.00
#
_symmetry.space_group_name_H-M   'P 1'
#
loop_
_entity.id
_entity.type
_entity.pdbx_description
1 polymer ?
#
loop_
_entity_poly.entity_id
_entity_poly.type
_entity_poly.pdbx_seq_one_letter_code
_entity_poly.pdbx_strand_id
1 'polypeptide(L)'
;MRALKVLIPVAFVLALAACAKPPQADIDAARSAVAAAGKNADIVAYAPESLKSAQASLAQMEKELTAKRYDKVKTLALEAKAMAGTAANDVVNNKAKARADAASLIAALQRALPAASAKVAAARRIAGVKLDFAALNQALAQAKAGVADAQNDLSGGNYASALQKATAVQVLLNGRERTVSDAVAVATNKKK
;
A
#
# COMPACT_ATOMS: atom_id res chain seq x y z
N MET A 1 -14.99 -52.75 48.62
CA MET A 1 -14.25 -51.56 49.06
C MET A 1 -12.93 -51.32 48.31
N ARG A 2 -12.67 -51.95 47.17
CA ARG A 2 -11.43 -51.75 46.37
C ARG A 2 -11.61 -50.80 45.18
N ALA A 3 -12.84 -50.52 44.75
CA ALA A 3 -13.13 -49.63 43.62
C ALA A 3 -13.06 -48.15 43.95
N LEU A 4 -13.15 -47.76 45.22
CA LEU A 4 -13.17 -46.33 45.65
C LEU A 4 -11.77 -45.70 45.68
N LYS A 5 -10.70 -46.52 45.78
CA LYS A 5 -9.33 -45.99 45.90
C LYS A 5 -8.68 -45.60 44.56
N VAL A 6 -9.27 -46.00 43.43
CA VAL A 6 -8.73 -45.70 42.07
C VAL A 6 -9.37 -44.44 41.47
N LEU A 7 -10.57 -44.05 41.93
CA LEU A 7 -11.27 -42.85 41.40
C LEU A 7 -10.69 -41.52 41.88
N ILE A 8 -10.06 -41.50 43.04
CA ILE A 8 -9.50 -40.23 43.63
C ILE A 8 -8.30 -39.71 42.86
N PRO A 9 -7.31 -40.51 42.41
CA PRO A 9 -6.17 -39.97 41.66
C PRO A 9 -6.52 -39.50 40.23
N VAL A 10 -7.54 -40.05 39.58
CA VAL A 10 -7.99 -39.63 38.25
C VAL A 10 -8.71 -38.30 38.29
N ALA A 11 -9.51 -38.04 39.30
CA ALA A 11 -10.16 -36.74 39.50
C ALA A 11 -9.15 -35.60 39.82
N PHE A 12 -8.04 -35.92 40.50
CA PHE A 12 -7.02 -34.95 40.86
C PHE A 12 -6.14 -34.53 39.65
N VAL A 13 -5.90 -35.43 38.70
CA VAL A 13 -5.15 -35.12 37.45
C VAL A 13 -5.95 -34.23 36.51
N LEU A 14 -7.28 -34.36 36.47
CA LEU A 14 -8.16 -33.52 35.67
C LEU A 14 -8.28 -32.07 36.22
N ALA A 15 -8.11 -31.89 37.54
CA ALA A 15 -8.19 -30.57 38.18
C ALA A 15 -6.95 -29.71 37.92
N LEU A 16 -5.79 -30.25 37.58
CA LEU A 16 -4.55 -29.53 37.28
C LEU A 16 -4.51 -28.92 35.87
N ALA A 17 -5.37 -29.40 34.96
CA ALA A 17 -5.46 -28.85 33.59
C ALA A 17 -6.28 -27.56 33.49
N ALA A 18 -6.92 -27.12 34.60
CA ALA A 18 -7.92 -26.02 34.56
C ALA A 18 -7.38 -24.62 34.91
N CYS A 19 -6.07 -24.43 35.14
CA CYS A 19 -5.52 -23.16 35.63
C CYS A 19 -4.49 -22.48 34.70
N ALA A 20 -4.55 -22.73 33.39
CA ALA A 20 -3.76 -21.93 32.48
C ALA A 20 -4.33 -20.51 32.45
N LYS A 21 -3.56 -19.53 32.94
CA LYS A 21 -3.93 -18.11 32.87
C LYS A 21 -3.56 -17.55 31.50
N PRO A 22 -4.38 -16.64 30.93
CA PRO A 22 -4.01 -15.97 29.69
C PRO A 22 -2.68 -15.19 29.87
N PRO A 23 -1.79 -15.16 28.86
CA PRO A 23 -0.54 -14.42 28.92
C PRO A 23 -0.81 -12.91 28.74
N GLN A 24 -1.39 -12.29 29.75
CA GLN A 24 -1.95 -10.93 29.69
C GLN A 24 -0.90 -9.90 29.26
N ALA A 25 0.33 -9.99 29.77
CA ALA A 25 1.40 -9.06 29.42
C ALA A 25 1.76 -9.10 27.92
N ASP A 26 1.80 -10.30 27.32
CA ASP A 26 2.08 -10.46 25.88
C ASP A 26 0.91 -9.94 25.03
N ILE A 27 -0.33 -10.19 25.45
CA ILE A 27 -1.55 -9.70 24.79
C ILE A 27 -1.56 -8.17 24.78
N ASP A 28 -1.35 -7.53 25.92
CA ASP A 28 -1.38 -6.07 26.03
C ASP A 28 -0.23 -5.42 25.26
N ALA A 29 0.95 -6.04 25.26
CA ALA A 29 2.09 -5.60 24.48
C ALA A 29 1.80 -5.69 22.96
N ALA A 30 1.18 -6.77 22.47
CA ALA A 30 0.81 -6.93 21.09
C ALA A 30 -0.25 -5.90 20.64
N ARG A 31 -1.32 -5.73 21.44
CA ARG A 31 -2.36 -4.73 21.19
C ARG A 31 -1.77 -3.32 21.11
N SER A 32 -0.93 -2.97 22.07
CA SER A 32 -0.28 -1.66 22.12
C SER A 32 0.63 -1.43 20.93
N ALA A 33 1.46 -2.41 20.56
CA ALA A 33 2.40 -2.29 19.43
C ALA A 33 1.65 -2.11 18.10
N VAL A 34 0.63 -2.94 17.84
CA VAL A 34 -0.14 -2.87 16.60
C VAL A 34 -0.98 -1.58 16.54
N ALA A 35 -1.56 -1.15 17.65
CA ALA A 35 -2.29 0.12 17.73
C ALA A 35 -1.38 1.32 17.51
N ALA A 36 -0.17 1.31 18.06
CA ALA A 36 0.83 2.37 17.85
C ALA A 36 1.27 2.40 16.38
N ALA A 37 1.54 1.25 15.77
CA ALA A 37 1.88 1.14 14.35
C ALA A 37 0.75 1.69 13.45
N GLY A 38 -0.51 1.37 13.76
CA GLY A 38 -1.67 1.85 13.01
C GLY A 38 -1.93 3.36 13.12
N LYS A 39 -1.44 4.01 14.17
CA LYS A 39 -1.51 5.47 14.35
C LYS A 39 -0.32 6.22 13.74
N ASN A 40 0.73 5.51 13.37
CA ASN A 40 1.92 6.13 12.78
C ASN A 40 1.69 6.37 11.28
N ALA A 41 1.60 7.64 10.90
CA ALA A 41 1.35 8.04 9.51
C ALA A 41 2.40 7.50 8.53
N ASP A 42 3.67 7.44 8.93
CA ASP A 42 4.73 6.90 8.08
C ASP A 42 4.57 5.39 7.87
N ILE A 43 4.19 4.62 8.90
CA ILE A 43 3.93 3.18 8.76
C ILE A 43 2.74 2.95 7.81
N VAL A 44 1.66 3.71 8.00
CA VAL A 44 0.48 3.62 7.13
C VAL A 44 0.82 3.95 5.67
N ALA A 45 1.67 4.95 5.44
CA ALA A 45 2.04 5.40 4.10
C ALA A 45 3.09 4.52 3.42
N TYR A 46 4.08 4.00 4.17
CA TYR A 46 5.27 3.37 3.59
C TYR A 46 5.44 1.88 3.93
N ALA A 47 4.69 1.34 4.90
CA ALA A 47 4.73 -0.07 5.28
C ALA A 47 3.33 -0.69 5.48
N PRO A 48 2.34 -0.43 4.58
CA PRO A 48 0.96 -0.87 4.76
C PRO A 48 0.82 -2.39 4.80
N GLU A 49 1.63 -3.13 4.04
CA GLU A 49 1.55 -4.60 4.02
C GLU A 49 2.08 -5.23 5.31
N SER A 50 3.19 -4.71 5.86
CA SER A 50 3.72 -5.16 7.15
C SER A 50 2.75 -4.82 8.29
N LEU A 51 2.11 -3.65 8.25
CA LEU A 51 1.05 -3.27 9.20
C LEU A 51 -0.15 -4.21 9.10
N LYS A 52 -0.62 -4.52 7.90
CA LYS A 52 -1.72 -5.46 7.65
C LYS A 52 -1.40 -6.86 8.20
N SER A 53 -0.17 -7.32 8.02
CA SER A 53 0.28 -8.60 8.57
C SER A 53 0.25 -8.59 10.11
N ALA A 54 0.73 -7.52 10.75
CA ALA A 54 0.64 -7.36 12.20
C ALA A 54 -0.82 -7.37 12.71
N GLN A 55 -1.71 -6.68 12.01
CA GLN A 55 -3.14 -6.66 12.33
C GLN A 55 -3.79 -8.04 12.15
N ALA A 56 -3.40 -8.81 11.14
CA ALA A 56 -3.90 -10.16 10.92
C ALA A 56 -3.49 -11.12 12.03
N SER A 57 -2.22 -11.08 12.45
CA SER A 57 -1.73 -11.89 13.59
C SER A 57 -2.42 -11.48 14.90
N LEU A 58 -2.66 -10.18 15.12
CA LEU A 58 -3.44 -9.71 16.27
C LEU A 58 -4.88 -10.23 16.25
N ALA A 59 -5.55 -10.17 15.10
CA ALA A 59 -6.92 -10.67 14.95
C ALA A 59 -7.00 -12.20 15.18
N GLN A 60 -6.00 -12.94 14.74
CA GLN A 60 -5.91 -14.37 15.01
C GLN A 60 -5.66 -14.65 16.49
N MET A 61 -4.80 -13.87 17.14
CA MET A 61 -4.58 -13.96 18.60
C MET A 61 -5.89 -13.79 19.38
N GLU A 62 -6.73 -12.82 19.01
CA GLU A 62 -8.02 -12.58 19.68
C GLU A 62 -8.99 -13.78 19.53
N LYS A 63 -8.98 -14.42 18.36
CA LYS A 63 -9.77 -15.66 18.15
C LYS A 63 -9.29 -16.81 19.03
N GLU A 64 -7.97 -16.99 19.13
CA GLU A 64 -7.39 -18.03 19.99
C GLU A 64 -7.60 -17.72 21.47
N LEU A 65 -7.61 -16.44 21.87
CA LEU A 65 -7.92 -15.99 23.23
C LEU A 65 -9.35 -16.35 23.61
N THR A 66 -10.31 -16.08 22.71
CA THR A 66 -11.72 -16.45 22.90
C THR A 66 -11.89 -17.97 23.04
N ALA A 67 -11.09 -18.73 22.28
CA ALA A 67 -11.06 -20.19 22.34
C ALA A 67 -10.24 -20.74 23.53
N LYS A 68 -9.68 -19.88 24.39
CA LYS A 68 -8.85 -20.22 25.57
C LYS A 68 -7.61 -21.07 25.22
N ARG A 69 -7.08 -20.95 24.01
CA ARG A 69 -5.89 -21.66 23.55
C ARG A 69 -4.62 -20.82 23.81
N TYR A 70 -4.26 -20.71 25.08
CA TYR A 70 -3.28 -19.73 25.58
C TYR A 70 -1.86 -19.90 25.04
N ASP A 71 -1.42 -21.09 24.70
CA ASP A 71 -0.12 -21.31 24.05
C ASP A 71 -0.07 -20.63 22.66
N LYS A 72 -1.15 -20.78 21.88
CA LYS A 72 -1.28 -20.11 20.58
C LYS A 72 -1.41 -18.61 20.75
N VAL A 73 -2.14 -18.14 21.78
CA VAL A 73 -2.25 -16.72 22.09
C VAL A 73 -0.88 -16.10 22.32
N LYS A 74 -0.02 -16.75 23.12
CA LYS A 74 1.32 -16.25 23.38
C LYS A 74 2.16 -16.16 22.12
N THR A 75 2.16 -17.20 21.29
CA THR A 75 2.90 -17.22 20.02
C THR A 75 2.45 -16.10 19.09
N LEU A 76 1.12 -15.97 18.88
CA LEU A 76 0.55 -14.95 18.00
C LEU A 76 0.73 -13.51 18.54
N ALA A 77 0.72 -13.34 19.87
CA ALA A 77 1.02 -12.03 20.48
C ALA A 77 2.46 -11.60 20.19
N LEU A 78 3.42 -12.50 20.36
CA LEU A 78 4.82 -12.22 20.04
C LEU A 78 5.01 -11.95 18.54
N GLU A 79 4.34 -12.71 17.68
CA GLU A 79 4.35 -12.53 16.23
C GLU A 79 3.77 -11.16 15.83
N ALA A 80 2.58 -10.79 16.32
CA ALA A 80 1.96 -9.50 16.04
C ALA A 80 2.85 -8.32 16.46
N LYS A 81 3.47 -8.41 17.65
CA LYS A 81 4.42 -7.42 18.14
C LYS A 81 5.66 -7.34 17.25
N ALA A 82 6.23 -8.47 16.85
CA ALA A 82 7.40 -8.52 15.96
C ALA A 82 7.08 -7.90 14.60
N MET A 83 5.92 -8.24 14.00
CA MET A 83 5.48 -7.67 12.72
C MET A 83 5.22 -6.16 12.79
N ALA A 84 4.69 -5.65 13.91
CA ALA A 84 4.58 -4.21 14.13
C ALA A 84 5.96 -3.52 14.18
N GLY A 85 6.96 -4.18 14.77
CA GLY A 85 8.36 -3.74 14.75
C GLY A 85 8.97 -3.76 13.34
N THR A 86 8.70 -4.82 12.58
CA THR A 86 9.11 -4.92 11.17
C THR A 86 8.52 -3.78 10.34
N ALA A 87 7.24 -3.46 10.53
CA ALA A 87 6.59 -2.35 9.84
C ALA A 87 7.32 -1.01 10.11
N ALA A 88 7.77 -0.78 11.35
CA ALA A 88 8.54 0.42 11.68
C ALA A 88 9.92 0.47 10.99
N ASN A 89 10.58 -0.68 10.86
CA ASN A 89 11.88 -0.78 10.16
C ASN A 89 11.74 -0.60 8.64
N ASP A 90 10.67 -1.16 8.06
CA ASP A 90 10.40 -1.07 6.62
C ASP A 90 10.17 0.36 6.15
N VAL A 91 9.65 1.24 7.03
CA VAL A 91 9.44 2.66 6.72
C VAL A 91 10.70 3.33 6.18
N VAL A 92 11.85 3.09 6.78
CA VAL A 92 13.11 3.78 6.40
C VAL A 92 13.46 3.49 4.94
N ASN A 93 13.46 2.21 4.57
CA ASN A 93 13.82 1.76 3.21
C ASN A 93 12.74 2.16 2.20
N ASN A 94 11.46 1.95 2.52
CA ASN A 94 10.36 2.22 1.62
C ASN A 94 10.16 3.73 1.40
N LYS A 95 10.39 4.55 2.41
CA LYS A 95 10.35 6.02 2.30
C LYS A 95 11.47 6.54 1.39
N ALA A 96 12.70 6.01 1.54
CA ALA A 96 13.82 6.34 0.66
C ALA A 96 13.55 5.90 -0.78
N LYS A 97 13.01 4.70 -0.97
CA LYS A 97 12.61 4.18 -2.28
C LYS A 97 11.52 5.04 -2.91
N ALA A 98 10.45 5.35 -2.18
CA ALA A 98 9.36 6.20 -2.68
C ALA A 98 9.85 7.58 -3.11
N ARG A 99 10.80 8.17 -2.36
CA ARG A 99 11.45 9.43 -2.74
C ARG A 99 12.18 9.31 -4.08
N ALA A 100 12.99 8.28 -4.25
CA ALA A 100 13.78 8.08 -5.47
C ALA A 100 12.87 7.81 -6.69
N ASP A 101 11.87 6.95 -6.52
CA ASP A 101 10.89 6.60 -7.56
C ASP A 101 10.07 7.83 -7.98
N ALA A 102 9.58 8.62 -7.01
CA ALA A 102 8.84 9.85 -7.29
C ALA A 102 9.70 10.87 -8.03
N ALA A 103 10.93 11.12 -7.59
CA ALA A 103 11.84 12.06 -8.23
C ALA A 103 12.15 11.65 -9.68
N SER A 104 12.44 10.36 -9.90
CA SER A 104 12.71 9.80 -11.22
C SER A 104 11.51 9.94 -12.15
N LEU A 105 10.31 9.57 -11.68
CA LEU A 105 9.08 9.64 -12.48
C LEU A 105 8.70 11.09 -12.80
N ILE A 106 8.77 12.01 -11.84
CA ILE A 106 8.50 13.43 -12.06
C ILE A 106 9.45 14.01 -13.13
N ALA A 107 10.75 13.71 -13.05
CA ALA A 107 11.73 14.15 -14.05
C ALA A 107 11.44 13.57 -15.45
N ALA A 108 10.99 12.31 -15.53
CA ALA A 108 10.56 11.70 -16.78
C ALA A 108 9.32 12.41 -17.36
N LEU A 109 8.33 12.72 -16.53
CA LEU A 109 7.11 13.41 -16.94
C LEU A 109 7.37 14.85 -17.39
N GLN A 110 8.27 15.56 -16.73
CA GLN A 110 8.69 16.91 -17.15
C GLN A 110 9.30 16.92 -18.56
N ARG A 111 10.01 15.87 -18.95
CA ARG A 111 10.54 15.68 -20.31
C ARG A 111 9.49 15.20 -21.31
N ALA A 112 8.54 14.36 -20.87
CA ALA A 112 7.48 13.83 -21.72
C ALA A 112 6.41 14.86 -22.10
N LEU A 113 6.08 15.81 -21.23
CA LEU A 113 5.05 16.81 -21.46
C LEU A 113 5.26 17.67 -22.72
N PRO A 114 6.44 18.24 -22.98
CA PRO A 114 6.70 18.99 -24.22
C PRO A 114 6.57 18.08 -25.46
N ALA A 115 7.05 16.82 -25.37
CA ALA A 115 6.95 15.88 -26.49
C ALA A 115 5.49 15.50 -26.79
N ALA A 116 4.66 15.29 -25.77
CA ALA A 116 3.24 15.03 -25.93
C ALA A 116 2.50 16.23 -26.55
N SER A 117 2.81 17.46 -26.10
CA SER A 117 2.31 18.70 -26.70
C SER A 117 2.66 18.81 -28.19
N ALA A 118 3.92 18.52 -28.54
CA ALA A 118 4.36 18.55 -29.93
C ALA A 118 3.64 17.50 -30.80
N LYS A 119 3.42 16.28 -30.28
CA LYS A 119 2.65 15.24 -30.97
C LYS A 119 1.20 15.68 -31.23
N VAL A 120 0.54 16.29 -30.27
CA VAL A 120 -0.83 16.84 -30.44
C VAL A 120 -0.86 17.94 -31.50
N ALA A 121 0.12 18.86 -31.46
CA ALA A 121 0.24 19.93 -32.47
C ALA A 121 0.52 19.38 -33.88
N ALA A 122 1.36 18.36 -33.99
CA ALA A 122 1.63 17.68 -35.26
C ALA A 122 0.39 16.98 -35.81
N ALA A 123 -0.34 16.25 -34.96
CA ALA A 123 -1.58 15.56 -35.36
C ALA A 123 -2.64 16.53 -35.90
N ARG A 124 -2.72 17.76 -35.38
CA ARG A 124 -3.65 18.80 -35.86
C ARG A 124 -3.40 19.21 -37.30
N ARG A 125 -2.16 19.06 -37.79
CA ARG A 125 -1.77 19.42 -39.17
C ARG A 125 -2.04 18.30 -40.17
N ILE A 126 -2.38 17.08 -39.73
CA ILE A 126 -2.62 15.94 -40.59
C ILE A 126 -4.08 15.97 -41.02
N ALA A 127 -4.31 16.07 -42.34
CA ALA A 127 -5.65 16.09 -42.90
C ALA A 127 -6.34 14.72 -42.70
N GLY A 128 -7.59 14.77 -42.22
CA GLY A 128 -8.40 13.58 -41.95
C GLY A 128 -8.28 12.99 -40.56
N VAL A 129 -7.42 13.55 -39.68
CA VAL A 129 -7.38 13.21 -38.25
C VAL A 129 -8.61 13.74 -37.57
N LYS A 130 -9.35 12.83 -36.92
CA LYS A 130 -10.55 13.16 -36.12
C LYS A 130 -10.20 13.02 -34.63
N LEU A 131 -9.87 14.12 -33.98
CA LEU A 131 -9.55 14.21 -32.56
C LEU A 131 -10.24 15.43 -31.93
N ASP A 132 -10.66 15.28 -30.67
CA ASP A 132 -11.02 16.43 -29.85
C ASP A 132 -9.77 17.07 -29.29
N PHE A 133 -9.25 18.06 -30.04
CA PHE A 133 -8.05 18.80 -29.64
C PHE A 133 -8.27 19.69 -28.41
N ALA A 134 -9.51 20.09 -28.11
CA ALA A 134 -9.81 20.82 -26.89
C ALA A 134 -9.64 19.95 -25.67
N ALA A 135 -10.23 18.74 -25.70
CA ALA A 135 -10.06 17.75 -24.65
C ALA A 135 -8.60 17.30 -24.47
N LEU A 136 -7.83 17.18 -25.56
CA LEU A 136 -6.40 16.86 -25.48
C LEU A 136 -5.58 17.97 -24.84
N ASN A 137 -5.84 19.23 -25.20
CA ASN A 137 -5.17 20.37 -24.57
C ASN A 137 -5.52 20.51 -23.08
N GLN A 138 -6.79 20.25 -22.71
CA GLN A 138 -7.21 20.20 -21.31
C GLN A 138 -6.48 19.12 -20.54
N ALA A 139 -6.36 17.91 -21.12
CA ALA A 139 -5.63 16.80 -20.49
C ALA A 139 -4.13 17.13 -20.31
N LEU A 140 -3.49 17.80 -21.28
CA LEU A 140 -2.11 18.26 -21.13
C LEU A 140 -1.96 19.33 -20.05
N ALA A 141 -2.91 20.25 -19.91
CA ALA A 141 -2.93 21.22 -18.82
C ALA A 141 -3.08 20.54 -17.46
N GLN A 142 -3.99 19.56 -17.34
CA GLN A 142 -4.16 18.76 -16.13
C GLN A 142 -2.88 17.98 -15.80
N ALA A 143 -2.24 17.36 -16.80
CA ALA A 143 -0.97 16.66 -16.61
C ALA A 143 0.14 17.59 -16.10
N LYS A 144 0.23 18.80 -16.65
CA LYS A 144 1.20 19.82 -16.20
C LYS A 144 0.96 20.24 -14.74
N ALA A 145 -0.31 20.48 -14.37
CA ALA A 145 -0.69 20.80 -12.99
C ALA A 145 -0.37 19.61 -12.05
N GLY A 146 -0.71 18.39 -12.45
CA GLY A 146 -0.44 17.20 -11.65
C GLY A 146 1.05 16.93 -11.43
N VAL A 147 1.92 17.25 -12.40
CA VAL A 147 3.39 17.22 -12.22
C VAL A 147 3.85 18.26 -11.20
N ALA A 148 3.29 19.47 -11.26
CA ALA A 148 3.64 20.52 -10.29
C ALA A 148 3.20 20.14 -8.87
N ASP A 149 2.00 19.56 -8.71
CA ASP A 149 1.50 19.08 -7.43
C ASP A 149 2.34 17.93 -6.88
N ALA A 150 2.76 16.98 -7.74
CA ALA A 150 3.66 15.91 -7.37
C ALA A 150 5.03 16.45 -6.92
N GLN A 151 5.55 17.47 -7.60
CA GLN A 151 6.81 18.11 -7.23
C GLN A 151 6.72 18.84 -5.89
N ASN A 152 5.60 19.49 -5.59
CA ASN A 152 5.33 20.12 -4.30
C ASN A 152 5.31 19.09 -3.17
N ASP A 153 4.62 17.96 -3.38
CA ASP A 153 4.60 16.86 -2.40
C ASP A 153 6.00 16.26 -2.18
N LEU A 154 6.78 16.08 -3.27
CA LEU A 154 8.16 15.58 -3.18
C LEU A 154 9.03 16.53 -2.34
N SER A 155 8.91 17.83 -2.57
CA SER A 155 9.65 18.86 -1.84
C SER A 155 9.20 18.97 -0.38
N GLY A 156 7.91 18.71 -0.11
CA GLY A 156 7.32 18.67 1.23
C GLY A 156 7.57 17.39 2.00
N GLY A 157 8.28 16.41 1.41
CA GLY A 157 8.56 15.10 2.07
C GLY A 157 7.41 14.10 2.02
N ASN A 158 6.33 14.39 1.30
CA ASN A 158 5.16 13.53 1.11
C ASN A 158 5.37 12.55 -0.06
N TYR A 159 6.41 11.72 0.01
CA TYR A 159 6.90 10.93 -1.13
C TYR A 159 5.89 9.93 -1.68
N ALA A 160 5.08 9.31 -0.82
CA ALA A 160 4.02 8.40 -1.25
C ALA A 160 2.95 9.13 -2.08
N SER A 161 2.51 10.31 -1.64
CA SER A 161 1.57 11.15 -2.37
C SER A 161 2.18 11.67 -3.69
N ALA A 162 3.44 12.11 -3.66
CA ALA A 162 4.18 12.53 -4.85
C ALA A 162 4.23 11.42 -5.92
N LEU A 163 4.57 10.19 -5.51
CA LEU A 163 4.62 9.03 -6.40
C LEU A 163 3.24 8.69 -6.96
N GLN A 164 2.21 8.71 -6.13
CA GLN A 164 0.82 8.45 -6.55
C GLN A 164 0.36 9.47 -7.59
N LYS A 165 0.56 10.77 -7.35
CA LYS A 165 0.18 11.84 -8.30
C LYS A 165 0.96 11.72 -9.60
N ALA A 166 2.27 11.50 -9.54
CA ALA A 166 3.09 11.29 -10.73
C ALA A 166 2.64 10.07 -11.55
N THR A 167 2.30 8.96 -10.89
CA THR A 167 1.78 7.77 -11.56
C THR A 167 0.44 8.04 -12.24
N ALA A 168 -0.46 8.78 -11.61
CA ALA A 168 -1.73 9.19 -12.22
C ALA A 168 -1.52 10.04 -13.49
N VAL A 169 -0.57 10.97 -13.46
CA VAL A 169 -0.19 11.77 -14.64
C VAL A 169 0.40 10.89 -15.74
N GLN A 170 1.25 9.93 -15.41
CA GLN A 170 1.82 8.99 -16.37
C GLN A 170 0.72 8.20 -17.11
N VAL A 171 -0.26 7.67 -16.36
CA VAL A 171 -1.40 6.94 -16.93
C VAL A 171 -2.22 7.85 -17.85
N LEU A 172 -2.49 9.09 -17.44
CA LEU A 172 -3.20 10.07 -18.24
C LEU A 172 -2.46 10.35 -19.57
N LEU A 173 -1.18 10.63 -19.53
CA LEU A 173 -0.36 10.93 -20.72
C LEU A 173 -0.30 9.74 -21.65
N ASN A 174 -0.01 8.54 -21.14
CA ASN A 174 0.05 7.32 -21.95
C ASN A 174 -1.27 7.03 -22.68
N GLY A 175 -2.40 7.24 -21.99
CA GLY A 175 -3.73 7.10 -22.60
C GLY A 175 -3.95 8.10 -23.75
N ARG A 176 -3.57 9.36 -23.55
CA ARG A 176 -3.72 10.39 -24.59
C ARG A 176 -2.77 10.20 -25.76
N GLU A 177 -1.53 9.78 -25.51
CA GLU A 177 -0.59 9.44 -26.60
C GLU A 177 -1.10 8.30 -27.48
N ARG A 178 -1.67 7.24 -26.88
CA ARG A 178 -2.32 6.16 -27.67
C ARG A 178 -3.45 6.71 -28.53
N THR A 179 -4.36 7.47 -27.94
CA THR A 179 -5.48 8.09 -28.70
C THR A 179 -4.99 8.89 -29.90
N VAL A 180 -3.93 9.70 -29.73
CA VAL A 180 -3.34 10.50 -30.83
C VAL A 180 -2.71 9.60 -31.89
N SER A 181 -1.93 8.59 -31.47
CA SER A 181 -1.24 7.67 -32.38
C SER A 181 -2.23 6.88 -33.22
N ASP A 182 -3.29 6.34 -32.62
CA ASP A 182 -4.34 5.57 -33.30
C ASP A 182 -5.09 6.42 -34.34
N ALA A 183 -5.46 7.64 -33.98
CA ALA A 183 -6.15 8.55 -34.90
C ALA A 183 -5.27 8.96 -36.09
N VAL A 184 -3.98 9.18 -35.86
CA VAL A 184 -3.01 9.44 -36.93
C VAL A 184 -2.84 8.25 -37.84
N ALA A 185 -2.69 7.03 -37.28
CA ALA A 185 -2.58 5.80 -38.06
C ALA A 185 -3.80 5.57 -38.96
N VAL A 186 -5.02 5.76 -38.44
CA VAL A 186 -6.27 5.63 -39.21
C VAL A 186 -6.32 6.65 -40.36
N ALA A 187 -5.93 7.90 -40.13
CA ALA A 187 -5.95 8.95 -41.12
C ALA A 187 -4.92 8.73 -42.26
N THR A 188 -3.73 8.18 -41.91
CA THR A 188 -2.67 7.90 -42.90
C THR A 188 -2.94 6.66 -43.70
N ASN A 189 -3.53 5.60 -43.12
CA ASN A 189 -3.87 4.35 -43.84
C ASN A 189 -5.04 4.52 -44.83
N LYS A 190 -5.94 5.49 -44.63
CA LYS A 190 -7.02 5.79 -45.59
C LYS A 190 -6.55 6.54 -46.84
N LYS A 191 -5.28 6.97 -46.89
CA LYS A 191 -4.69 7.66 -48.05
C LYS A 191 -3.88 6.73 -48.97
N LYS A 192 -3.72 5.47 -48.59
CA LYS A 192 -3.18 4.40 -49.42
C LYS A 192 -4.32 3.61 -50.07
#